data_118ef19e34f2201f40173e5fc581c9d7
#
_entry.id   118ef19e34f2201f40173e5fc581c9d7
#
_cell.length_a   1.000
_cell.length_b   1.000
_cell.length_c   1.000
_cell.angle_alpha   90.00
_cell.angle_beta   90.00
_cell.angle_gamma   90.00
#
_symmetry.space_group_name_H-M   'P 1'
#
loop_
_entity.id
_entity.type
_entity.pdbx_description
1 polymer ?
#
loop_
_entity_poly.entity_id
_entity_poly.type
_entity_poly.pdbx_seq_one_letter_code
_entity_poly.pdbx_strand_id
1 'polypeptide(L)'
;MQIDSELERRLRTTYGPRTDRVLSAMVALPKEYYFRINTIKAERDTIIQSMLSNGLHAEAHAQLNDAGFLHPRAAKIETDGNIVVADRFAAEAVQLGAHLYALGVTRCHGLRPRMKVTVVDESGTPVGSGVSHQSETSILTYRQGLAVETTRSRTGLPSIIGTPWHSDGHIHLQSLPAILTCHVLSPNPGETVVDLNCAPGGKTSHICQLTSNQARVIGFDRSKQKIQKARELMQRLGCTNYQLIAHDSRYVHLDYNIKADRVLVDPPCTALGIVPKLAIETRARTVDGSADYQRQFLSAASHLVKKDGTIVYSVCTITEEECEDVVEFALKELGLVLDQQVPFLAEAGFDRDHLTQRFNPDIHETGYFMARFIKN
;
A
#
# COMPACT_ATOMS: atom_id res chain seq x y z
N MET A 1 23.94 -4.24 -2.12
CA MET A 1 22.64 -4.67 -2.68
C MET A 1 22.84 -4.81 -4.18
N GLN A 2 22.44 -5.92 -4.78
CA GLN A 2 22.52 -6.13 -6.22
C GLN A 2 21.23 -5.59 -6.86
N ILE A 3 21.34 -4.65 -7.78
CA ILE A 3 20.24 -4.04 -8.54
C ILE A 3 20.48 -4.29 -10.03
N ASP A 4 19.42 -4.40 -10.82
CA ASP A 4 19.50 -4.47 -12.28
C ASP A 4 20.22 -3.22 -12.82
N SER A 5 21.26 -3.40 -13.63
CA SER A 5 22.14 -2.30 -14.07
C SER A 5 21.42 -1.25 -14.91
N GLU A 6 20.46 -1.66 -15.72
CA GLU A 6 19.65 -0.74 -16.52
C GLU A 6 18.67 0.05 -15.65
N LEU A 7 18.06 -0.61 -14.66
CA LEU A 7 17.20 0.07 -13.68
C LEU A 7 18.01 1.08 -12.86
N GLU A 8 19.21 0.72 -12.41
CA GLU A 8 20.09 1.63 -11.69
C GLU A 8 20.45 2.85 -12.54
N ARG A 9 20.81 2.65 -13.82
CA ARG A 9 21.09 3.73 -14.76
C ARG A 9 19.91 4.70 -14.89
N ARG A 10 18.67 4.18 -15.02
CA ARG A 10 17.45 4.99 -15.09
C ARG A 10 17.22 5.79 -13.81
N LEU A 11 17.34 5.15 -12.65
CA LEU A 11 17.23 5.85 -11.36
C LEU A 11 18.31 6.94 -11.19
N ARG A 12 19.54 6.71 -11.69
CA ARG A 12 20.58 7.74 -11.71
C ARG A 12 20.26 8.91 -12.63
N THR A 13 19.55 8.67 -13.73
CA THR A 13 19.05 9.76 -14.60
C THR A 13 17.96 10.56 -13.88
N THR A 14 17.02 9.91 -13.23
CA THR A 14 15.89 10.55 -12.55
C THR A 14 16.32 11.31 -11.28
N TYR A 15 17.18 10.71 -10.45
CA TYR A 15 17.52 11.26 -9.13
C TYR A 15 18.90 11.96 -9.10
N GLY A 16 19.72 11.80 -10.12
CA GLY A 16 21.05 12.39 -10.19
C GLY A 16 21.91 12.08 -8.94
N PRO A 17 22.49 13.09 -8.30
CA PRO A 17 23.31 12.92 -7.10
C PRO A 17 22.57 12.34 -5.88
N ARG A 18 21.22 12.38 -5.85
CA ARG A 18 20.41 11.83 -4.76
C ARG A 18 20.25 10.31 -4.83
N THR A 19 20.61 9.66 -5.94
CA THR A 19 20.32 8.22 -6.19
C THR A 19 20.81 7.32 -5.06
N ASP A 20 22.06 7.51 -4.61
CA ASP A 20 22.62 6.65 -3.56
C ASP A 20 21.89 6.83 -2.21
N ARG A 21 21.40 8.03 -1.91
CA ARG A 21 20.55 8.31 -0.74
C ARG A 21 19.18 7.63 -0.87
N VAL A 22 18.55 7.72 -2.04
CA VAL A 22 17.27 7.06 -2.33
C VAL A 22 17.41 5.55 -2.18
N LEU A 23 18.42 4.93 -2.80
CA LEU A 23 18.67 3.49 -2.71
C LEU A 23 18.95 3.04 -1.26
N SER A 24 19.72 3.83 -0.50
CA SER A 24 20.00 3.55 0.91
C SER A 24 18.74 3.65 1.77
N ALA A 25 17.88 4.63 1.49
CA ALA A 25 16.62 4.81 2.22
C ALA A 25 15.61 3.69 1.93
N MET A 26 15.63 3.08 0.74
CA MET A 26 14.76 1.96 0.41
C MET A 26 14.97 0.72 1.30
N VAL A 27 16.14 0.54 1.89
CA VAL A 27 16.46 -0.59 2.79
C VAL A 27 16.45 -0.20 4.26
N ALA A 28 16.36 1.09 4.56
CA ALA A 28 16.29 1.59 5.93
C ALA A 28 14.94 1.27 6.57
N LEU A 29 14.94 1.01 7.88
CA LEU A 29 13.69 0.88 8.62
C LEU A 29 13.01 2.25 8.72
N PRO A 30 11.67 2.32 8.55
CA PRO A 30 10.95 3.58 8.67
C PRO A 30 10.96 4.08 10.11
N LYS A 31 10.88 5.40 10.30
CA LYS A 31 10.76 6.04 11.63
C LYS A 31 9.30 6.18 12.04
N GLU A 32 8.39 6.10 11.09
CA GLU A 32 6.96 6.22 11.28
C GLU A 32 6.23 5.05 10.61
N TYR A 33 5.32 4.43 11.34
CA TYR A 33 4.50 3.33 10.85
C TYR A 33 3.04 3.74 10.88
N TYR A 34 2.51 4.08 9.71
CA TYR A 34 1.22 4.71 9.56
C TYR A 34 0.04 3.74 9.63
N PHE A 35 -1.07 4.27 10.11
CA PHE A 35 -2.39 3.63 10.06
C PHE A 35 -3.47 4.70 9.83
N ARG A 36 -4.53 4.29 9.16
CA ARG A 36 -5.72 5.09 9.03
C ARG A 36 -6.66 4.83 10.20
N ILE A 37 -7.19 5.89 10.80
CA ILE A 37 -8.24 5.86 11.80
C ILE A 37 -9.58 5.86 11.06
N ASN A 38 -10.45 4.91 11.38
CA ASN A 38 -11.75 4.78 10.76
C ASN A 38 -12.78 5.69 11.46
N THR A 39 -12.98 6.87 10.93
CA THR A 39 -13.87 7.89 11.49
C THR A 39 -15.36 7.55 11.39
N ILE A 40 -15.74 6.47 10.69
CA ILE A 40 -17.10 5.89 10.79
C ILE A 40 -17.33 5.26 12.16
N LYS A 41 -16.29 4.72 12.79
CA LYS A 41 -16.40 3.89 13.99
C LYS A 41 -15.81 4.50 15.25
N ALA A 42 -14.87 5.41 15.11
CA ALA A 42 -14.13 5.94 16.26
C ALA A 42 -13.60 7.36 16.01
N GLU A 43 -13.55 8.13 17.09
CA GLU A 43 -12.89 9.44 17.11
C GLU A 43 -11.38 9.29 17.17
N ARG A 44 -10.65 10.14 16.43
CA ARG A 44 -9.19 10.10 16.34
C ARG A 44 -8.50 10.11 17.69
N ASP A 45 -8.83 11.11 18.52
CA ASP A 45 -8.12 11.32 19.77
C ASP A 45 -8.40 10.19 20.78
N THR A 46 -9.58 9.59 20.73
CA THR A 46 -9.93 8.39 21.51
C THR A 46 -9.02 7.21 21.16
N ILE A 47 -8.77 6.97 19.88
CA ILE A 47 -7.89 5.87 19.44
C ILE A 47 -6.46 6.13 19.84
N ILE A 48 -5.94 7.35 19.63
CA ILE A 48 -4.56 7.70 20.00
C ILE A 48 -4.36 7.56 21.52
N GLN A 49 -5.26 8.09 22.34
CA GLN A 49 -5.18 7.97 23.80
C GLN A 49 -5.27 6.52 24.27
N SER A 50 -6.15 5.72 23.66
CA SER A 50 -6.25 4.29 23.95
C SER A 50 -4.95 3.56 23.65
N MET A 51 -4.28 3.84 22.51
CA MET A 51 -3.00 3.26 22.16
C MET A 51 -1.90 3.65 23.16
N LEU A 52 -1.81 4.93 23.50
CA LEU A 52 -0.86 5.45 24.50
C LEU A 52 -1.05 4.78 25.87
N SER A 53 -2.29 4.63 26.33
CA SER A 53 -2.62 3.99 27.61
C SER A 53 -2.26 2.49 27.64
N ASN A 54 -2.15 1.87 26.46
CA ASN A 54 -1.70 0.49 26.29
C ASN A 54 -0.21 0.36 25.92
N GLY A 55 0.57 1.44 26.11
CA GLY A 55 2.03 1.41 25.94
C GLY A 55 2.53 1.52 24.50
N LEU A 56 1.66 1.84 23.54
CA LEU A 56 2.05 2.14 22.17
C LEU A 56 2.29 3.66 22.03
N HIS A 57 3.45 4.02 21.49
CA HIS A 57 3.76 5.43 21.19
C HIS A 57 3.09 5.83 19.88
N ALA A 58 1.80 6.18 19.96
CA ALA A 58 0.99 6.59 18.82
C ALA A 58 0.84 8.11 18.80
N GLU A 59 0.90 8.70 17.60
CA GLU A 59 0.66 10.12 17.37
C GLU A 59 -0.33 10.31 16.23
N ALA A 60 -1.11 11.40 16.32
CA ALA A 60 -2.00 11.83 15.22
C ALA A 60 -1.22 12.62 14.18
N HIS A 61 -1.51 12.41 12.91
CA HIS A 61 -0.93 13.22 11.85
C HIS A 61 -1.47 14.67 11.90
N ALA A 62 -0.58 15.64 11.72
CA ALA A 62 -0.91 17.05 11.93
C ALA A 62 -1.95 17.61 10.93
N GLN A 63 -1.97 17.12 9.69
CA GLN A 63 -2.80 17.66 8.61
C GLN A 63 -3.94 16.72 8.18
N LEU A 64 -3.90 15.43 8.51
CA LEU A 64 -4.93 14.46 8.17
C LEU A 64 -5.60 13.93 9.44
N ASN A 65 -6.88 14.25 9.60
CA ASN A 65 -7.65 13.89 10.81
C ASN A 65 -7.86 12.37 10.98
N ASP A 66 -7.71 11.62 9.92
CA ASP A 66 -7.90 10.18 9.88
C ASP A 66 -6.58 9.40 9.73
N ALA A 67 -5.45 10.04 9.95
CA ALA A 67 -4.14 9.42 9.93
C ALA A 67 -3.48 9.48 11.31
N GLY A 68 -2.86 8.36 11.69
CA GLY A 68 -1.98 8.27 12.85
C GLY A 68 -0.76 7.42 12.53
N PHE A 69 0.24 7.46 13.38
CA PHE A 69 1.45 6.67 13.22
C PHE A 69 2.03 6.22 14.57
N LEU A 70 2.79 5.13 14.49
CA LEU A 70 3.60 4.62 15.59
C LEU A 70 5.06 4.90 15.30
N HIS A 71 5.86 5.06 16.36
CA HIS A 71 7.30 5.23 16.27
C HIS A 71 8.03 3.88 16.40
N PRO A 72 8.55 3.30 15.30
CA PRO A 72 9.41 2.14 15.38
C PRO A 72 10.67 2.41 16.22
N ARG A 73 11.09 1.42 16.98
CA ARG A 73 12.35 1.43 17.72
C ARG A 73 13.18 0.23 17.28
N ALA A 74 14.19 0.48 16.47
CA ALA A 74 15.03 -0.60 15.94
C ALA A 74 15.47 -1.57 17.04
N ALA A 75 15.17 -2.85 16.84
CA ALA A 75 15.49 -3.92 17.77
C ALA A 75 16.42 -4.95 17.11
N LYS A 76 17.42 -5.38 17.86
CA LYS A 76 18.25 -6.51 17.44
C LYS A 76 17.45 -7.81 17.60
N ILE A 77 17.41 -8.60 16.57
CA ILE A 77 16.82 -9.94 16.61
C ILE A 77 17.91 -10.92 17.00
N GLU A 78 17.72 -11.60 18.14
CA GLU A 78 18.61 -12.67 18.57
C GLU A 78 18.27 -13.94 17.78
N THR A 79 19.31 -14.61 17.30
CA THR A 79 19.19 -15.89 16.59
C THR A 79 19.22 -17.02 17.58
N ASP A 80 18.12 -17.24 18.27
CA ASP A 80 17.89 -18.38 19.16
C ASP A 80 16.73 -19.24 18.64
N GLY A 81 16.79 -20.53 18.90
CA GLY A 81 15.75 -21.47 18.50
C GLY A 81 15.81 -21.93 17.04
N ASN A 82 14.67 -22.42 16.54
CA ASN A 82 14.60 -22.96 15.19
C ASN A 82 14.51 -21.85 14.15
N ILE A 83 15.19 -22.04 13.02
CA ILE A 83 15.15 -21.09 11.90
C ILE A 83 13.99 -21.40 10.99
N VAL A 84 13.20 -20.37 10.67
CA VAL A 84 12.16 -20.38 9.65
C VAL A 84 12.52 -19.37 8.58
N VAL A 85 12.71 -19.84 7.35
CA VAL A 85 13.05 -18.98 6.21
C VAL A 85 11.76 -18.50 5.55
N ALA A 86 11.62 -17.20 5.43
CA ALA A 86 10.50 -16.56 4.76
C ALA A 86 10.91 -16.06 3.37
N ASP A 87 9.98 -16.07 2.41
CA ASP A 87 10.18 -15.36 1.17
C ASP A 87 10.37 -13.84 1.41
N ARG A 88 10.92 -13.15 0.44
CA ARG A 88 11.24 -11.73 0.57
C ARG A 88 10.05 -10.88 1.05
N PHE A 89 8.86 -11.05 0.47
CA PHE A 89 7.69 -10.23 0.80
C PHE A 89 7.19 -10.49 2.21
N ALA A 90 7.17 -11.77 2.62
CA ALA A 90 6.80 -12.14 3.98
C ALA A 90 7.85 -11.64 4.99
N ALA A 91 9.13 -11.75 4.68
CA ALA A 91 10.23 -11.26 5.52
C ALA A 91 10.18 -9.72 5.66
N GLU A 92 9.92 -8.97 4.57
CA GLU A 92 9.69 -7.52 4.58
C GLU A 92 8.49 -7.12 5.46
N ALA A 93 7.42 -7.94 5.50
CA ALA A 93 6.30 -7.72 6.40
C ALA A 93 6.63 -8.05 7.87
N VAL A 94 7.33 -9.15 8.12
CA VAL A 94 7.72 -9.59 9.48
C VAL A 94 8.64 -8.57 10.15
N GLN A 95 9.58 -7.96 9.42
CA GLN A 95 10.44 -6.94 10.02
C GLN A 95 9.68 -5.69 10.47
N LEU A 96 8.47 -5.47 9.96
CA LEU A 96 7.54 -4.41 10.36
C LEU A 96 6.56 -4.84 11.47
N GLY A 97 6.67 -6.07 11.99
CA GLY A 97 5.83 -6.57 13.07
C GLY A 97 4.68 -7.48 12.63
N ALA A 98 4.52 -7.75 11.33
CA ALA A 98 3.50 -8.69 10.88
C ALA A 98 3.82 -10.12 11.33
N HIS A 99 2.77 -10.93 11.54
CA HIS A 99 2.91 -12.36 11.74
C HIS A 99 3.30 -13.05 10.41
N LEU A 100 4.01 -14.19 10.52
CA LEU A 100 4.36 -15.00 9.35
C LEU A 100 3.28 -16.05 9.10
N TYR A 101 2.69 -16.01 7.91
CA TYR A 101 1.73 -17.03 7.46
C TYR A 101 2.44 -18.13 6.66
N ALA A 102 1.86 -19.33 6.65
CA ALA A 102 2.46 -20.52 6.02
C ALA A 102 2.77 -20.33 4.53
N LEU A 103 1.99 -19.52 3.81
CA LEU A 103 2.23 -19.20 2.39
C LEU A 103 3.60 -18.52 2.18
N GLY A 104 4.02 -17.66 3.11
CA GLY A 104 5.30 -16.94 3.05
C GLY A 104 6.51 -17.74 3.56
N VAL A 105 6.33 -18.96 4.05
CA VAL A 105 7.45 -19.80 4.50
C VAL A 105 8.04 -20.56 3.32
N THR A 106 9.32 -20.38 3.04
CA THR A 106 10.03 -21.13 1.98
C THR A 106 10.73 -22.38 2.52
N ARG A 107 11.22 -22.31 3.76
CA ARG A 107 11.93 -23.45 4.39
C ARG A 107 11.81 -23.38 5.92
N CYS A 108 11.58 -24.51 6.54
CA CYS A 108 11.74 -24.74 7.97
C CYS A 108 12.14 -26.19 8.19
N HIS A 109 12.76 -26.52 9.33
CA HIS A 109 13.17 -27.88 9.61
C HIS A 109 12.88 -28.26 11.08
N GLY A 110 12.30 -29.44 11.29
CA GLY A 110 12.00 -29.99 12.63
C GLY A 110 10.99 -29.15 13.42
N LEU A 111 10.25 -28.25 12.76
CA LEU A 111 9.34 -27.32 13.42
C LEU A 111 8.11 -28.04 13.99
N ARG A 112 7.76 -27.69 15.23
CA ARG A 112 6.54 -28.13 15.91
C ARG A 112 5.84 -26.92 16.52
N PRO A 113 4.52 -26.98 16.79
CA PRO A 113 3.82 -25.91 17.50
C PRO A 113 4.46 -25.57 18.85
N ARG A 114 4.40 -24.29 19.21
CA ARG A 114 4.91 -23.70 20.46
C ARG A 114 6.43 -23.68 20.62
N MET A 115 7.20 -23.88 19.54
CA MET A 115 8.65 -23.70 19.57
C MET A 115 9.03 -22.24 19.38
N LYS A 116 10.08 -21.78 20.07
CA LYS A 116 10.72 -20.50 19.75
C LYS A 116 11.39 -20.58 18.39
N VAL A 117 11.22 -19.54 17.59
CA VAL A 117 11.76 -19.48 16.23
C VAL A 117 12.35 -18.09 15.93
N THR A 118 13.40 -18.12 15.12
CA THR A 118 13.90 -16.93 14.44
C THR A 118 13.45 -16.97 12.98
N VAL A 119 12.78 -15.91 12.53
CA VAL A 119 12.42 -15.74 11.12
C VAL A 119 13.57 -15.03 10.42
N VAL A 120 14.05 -15.62 9.34
CA VAL A 120 15.10 -15.05 8.49
C VAL A 120 14.58 -14.91 7.05
N ASP A 121 15.17 -14.02 6.28
CA ASP A 121 14.97 -13.97 4.84
C ASP A 121 15.77 -15.07 4.11
N GLU A 122 15.67 -15.17 2.81
CA GLU A 122 16.38 -16.16 2.00
C GLU A 122 17.90 -15.99 2.01
N SER A 123 18.43 -14.82 2.38
CA SER A 123 19.85 -14.55 2.59
C SER A 123 20.36 -14.98 3.99
N GLY A 124 19.45 -15.35 4.89
CA GLY A 124 19.75 -15.66 6.29
C GLY A 124 19.74 -14.44 7.23
N THR A 125 19.29 -13.28 6.77
CA THR A 125 19.17 -12.07 7.60
C THR A 125 17.99 -12.22 8.58
N PRO A 126 18.19 -12.09 9.91
CA PRO A 126 17.12 -12.15 10.88
C PRO A 126 16.19 -10.94 10.74
N VAL A 127 14.89 -11.21 10.61
CA VAL A 127 13.84 -10.16 10.43
C VAL A 127 12.85 -10.09 11.61
N GLY A 128 12.72 -11.19 12.36
CA GLY A 128 11.88 -11.26 13.54
C GLY A 128 12.08 -12.55 14.32
N SER A 129 11.50 -12.63 15.50
CA SER A 129 11.42 -13.85 16.31
C SER A 129 10.02 -14.02 16.89
N GLY A 130 9.66 -15.25 17.25
CA GLY A 130 8.32 -15.53 17.73
C GLY A 130 8.11 -16.98 18.14
N VAL A 131 6.85 -17.40 18.09
CA VAL A 131 6.41 -18.75 18.45
C VAL A 131 5.71 -19.40 17.27
N SER A 132 6.10 -20.64 16.95
CA SER A 132 5.45 -21.43 15.89
C SER A 132 4.05 -21.89 16.31
N HIS A 133 3.10 -21.83 15.37
CA HIS A 133 1.73 -22.32 15.55
C HIS A 133 1.47 -23.65 14.85
N GLN A 134 2.32 -24.01 13.90
CA GLN A 134 2.15 -25.20 13.06
C GLN A 134 3.42 -26.05 13.02
N SER A 135 3.26 -27.31 12.63
CA SER A 135 4.40 -28.20 12.32
C SER A 135 4.95 -27.91 10.91
N GLU A 136 6.20 -28.30 10.68
CA GLU A 136 6.84 -28.27 9.35
C GLU A 136 5.95 -28.86 8.26
N THR A 137 5.45 -30.09 8.49
CA THR A 137 4.57 -30.78 7.53
C THR A 137 3.31 -29.97 7.22
N SER A 138 2.66 -29.40 8.25
CA SER A 138 1.45 -28.57 8.07
C SER A 138 1.75 -27.33 7.21
N ILE A 139 2.82 -26.62 7.53
CA ILE A 139 3.24 -25.39 6.82
C ILE A 139 3.55 -25.68 5.35
N LEU A 140 4.38 -26.67 5.09
CA LEU A 140 4.90 -26.91 3.73
C LEU A 140 3.90 -27.63 2.84
N THR A 141 2.97 -28.42 3.40
CA THR A 141 1.97 -29.18 2.64
C THR A 141 0.73 -28.35 2.36
N TYR A 142 0.12 -27.77 3.39
CA TYR A 142 -1.17 -27.07 3.24
C TYR A 142 -1.01 -25.58 2.88
N ARG A 143 0.11 -24.97 3.21
CA ARG A 143 0.42 -23.56 2.85
C ARG A 143 -0.64 -22.57 3.36
N GLN A 144 -1.33 -22.84 4.46
CA GLN A 144 -2.43 -22.05 4.99
C GLN A 144 -2.29 -21.76 6.48
N GLY A 145 -2.82 -20.61 6.90
CA GLY A 145 -2.92 -20.20 8.30
C GLY A 145 -1.64 -19.58 8.86
N LEU A 146 -1.69 -19.27 10.15
CA LEU A 146 -0.59 -18.66 10.91
C LEU A 146 0.50 -19.68 11.15
N ALA A 147 1.71 -19.43 10.66
CA ALA A 147 2.88 -20.26 10.87
C ALA A 147 3.68 -19.84 12.12
N VAL A 148 3.98 -18.53 12.21
CA VAL A 148 4.72 -17.95 13.33
C VAL A 148 4.00 -16.69 13.82
N GLU A 149 3.66 -16.66 15.10
CA GLU A 149 3.27 -15.47 15.82
C GLU A 149 4.52 -14.67 16.17
N THR A 150 4.73 -13.57 15.46
CA THR A 150 5.87 -12.68 15.68
C THR A 150 5.69 -11.95 17.00
N THR A 151 6.63 -12.13 17.91
CA THR A 151 6.67 -11.44 19.22
C THR A 151 7.69 -10.31 19.26
N ARG A 152 8.67 -10.33 18.37
CA ARG A 152 9.70 -9.29 18.21
C ARG A 152 10.06 -9.11 16.75
N SER A 153 10.03 -7.88 16.28
CA SER A 153 10.40 -7.48 14.92
C SER A 153 11.60 -6.55 14.93
N ARG A 154 12.26 -6.36 13.77
CA ARG A 154 13.38 -5.40 13.64
C ARG A 154 12.98 -3.96 13.94
N THR A 155 11.73 -3.60 13.72
CA THR A 155 11.19 -2.28 14.06
C THR A 155 10.80 -2.14 15.52
N GLY A 156 10.80 -3.24 16.29
CA GLY A 156 10.31 -3.26 17.67
C GLY A 156 8.80 -3.02 17.81
N LEU A 157 8.08 -2.90 16.70
CA LEU A 157 6.63 -2.78 16.73
C LEU A 157 5.98 -4.13 17.04
N PRO A 158 4.95 -4.17 17.90
CA PRO A 158 4.11 -5.36 18.05
C PRO A 158 3.22 -5.53 16.82
N SER A 159 2.68 -6.72 16.63
CA SER A 159 1.62 -6.91 15.64
C SER A 159 0.39 -6.11 16.02
N ILE A 160 -0.05 -5.24 15.14
CA ILE A 160 -1.31 -4.49 15.28
C ILE A 160 -2.49 -5.35 14.83
N ILE A 161 -2.25 -6.27 13.89
CA ILE A 161 -3.26 -7.23 13.43
C ILE A 161 -3.63 -8.15 14.60
N GLY A 162 -4.94 -8.29 14.85
CA GLY A 162 -5.45 -9.08 15.98
C GLY A 162 -5.73 -8.26 17.25
N THR A 163 -5.23 -7.02 17.35
CA THR A 163 -5.62 -6.12 18.45
C THR A 163 -7.08 -5.68 18.31
N PRO A 164 -7.75 -5.27 19.39
CA PRO A 164 -9.12 -4.74 19.33
C PRO A 164 -9.26 -3.59 18.34
N TRP A 165 -8.32 -2.63 18.30
CA TRP A 165 -8.36 -1.53 17.33
C TRP A 165 -8.47 -1.98 15.90
N HIS A 166 -7.70 -3.04 15.54
CA HIS A 166 -7.73 -3.60 14.20
C HIS A 166 -8.96 -4.49 13.99
N SER A 167 -9.24 -5.43 14.90
CA SER A 167 -10.30 -6.44 14.74
C SER A 167 -11.69 -5.81 14.70
N ASP A 168 -11.93 -4.78 15.52
CA ASP A 168 -13.19 -4.03 15.56
C ASP A 168 -13.31 -3.00 14.42
N GLY A 169 -12.23 -2.84 13.64
CA GLY A 169 -12.20 -1.96 12.48
C GLY A 169 -12.11 -0.48 12.82
N HIS A 170 -11.59 -0.13 14.01
CA HIS A 170 -11.31 1.25 14.39
C HIS A 170 -10.11 1.82 13.62
N ILE A 171 -9.20 0.95 13.22
CA ILE A 171 -8.05 1.32 12.38
C ILE A 171 -7.85 0.36 11.20
N HIS A 172 -7.12 0.85 10.20
CA HIS A 172 -6.61 0.08 9.09
C HIS A 172 -5.15 0.44 8.82
N LEU A 173 -4.26 -0.56 8.76
CA LEU A 173 -2.85 -0.33 8.40
C LEU A 173 -2.76 0.16 6.95
N GLN A 174 -2.27 1.36 6.76
CA GLN A 174 -2.20 2.01 5.45
C GLN A 174 -1.12 3.08 5.48
N SER A 175 -0.27 3.15 4.45
CA SER A 175 0.79 4.16 4.36
C SER A 175 0.20 5.57 4.20
N LEU A 176 0.92 6.57 4.67
CA LEU A 176 0.51 7.98 4.56
C LEU A 176 0.12 8.38 3.12
N PRO A 177 0.92 8.10 2.07
CA PRO A 177 0.53 8.48 0.72
C PRO A 177 -0.71 7.73 0.21
N ALA A 178 -0.95 6.50 0.66
CA ALA A 178 -2.17 5.77 0.30
C ALA A 178 -3.43 6.34 1.00
N ILE A 179 -3.28 6.89 2.22
CA ILE A 179 -4.33 7.68 2.88
C ILE A 179 -4.54 8.99 2.10
N LEU A 180 -3.47 9.71 1.81
CA LEU A 180 -3.51 10.99 1.08
C LEU A 180 -4.19 10.87 -0.29
N THR A 181 -3.97 9.75 -1.00
CA THR A 181 -4.58 9.51 -2.32
C THR A 181 -6.10 9.70 -2.31
N CYS A 182 -6.79 9.22 -1.27
CA CYS A 182 -8.25 9.36 -1.17
C CYS A 182 -8.66 10.80 -0.80
N HIS A 183 -7.86 11.52 -0.03
CA HIS A 183 -8.07 12.96 0.21
C HIS A 183 -7.88 13.78 -1.07
N VAL A 184 -6.86 13.47 -1.87
CA VAL A 184 -6.63 14.10 -3.19
C VAL A 184 -7.77 13.78 -4.17
N LEU A 185 -8.36 12.59 -4.11
CA LEU A 185 -9.56 12.25 -4.87
C LEU A 185 -10.74 13.11 -4.44
N SER A 186 -10.80 13.50 -3.16
CA SER A 186 -11.79 14.40 -2.57
C SER A 186 -13.25 14.02 -2.89
N PRO A 187 -13.69 12.77 -2.57
CA PRO A 187 -15.04 12.32 -2.89
C PRO A 187 -16.09 13.04 -2.03
N ASN A 188 -17.25 13.33 -2.61
CA ASN A 188 -18.35 13.98 -1.92
C ASN A 188 -19.55 13.03 -1.69
N PRO A 189 -20.36 13.28 -0.65
CA PRO A 189 -21.63 12.59 -0.46
C PRO A 189 -22.52 12.67 -1.72
N GLY A 190 -23.16 11.57 -2.08
CA GLY A 190 -24.05 11.47 -3.24
C GLY A 190 -23.35 11.23 -4.58
N GLU A 191 -22.04 11.36 -4.66
CA GLU A 191 -21.28 11.06 -5.89
C GLU A 191 -21.22 9.55 -6.19
N THR A 192 -21.05 9.23 -7.47
CA THR A 192 -20.64 7.89 -7.93
C THR A 192 -19.13 7.89 -8.09
N VAL A 193 -18.46 7.04 -7.31
CA VAL A 193 -17.00 6.88 -7.33
C VAL A 193 -16.66 5.48 -7.82
N VAL A 194 -15.77 5.39 -8.80
CA VAL A 194 -15.26 4.12 -9.33
C VAL A 194 -13.82 3.92 -8.92
N ASP A 195 -13.50 2.75 -8.35
CA ASP A 195 -12.14 2.30 -8.04
C ASP A 195 -11.78 1.15 -8.99
N LEU A 196 -10.88 1.39 -9.94
CA LEU A 196 -10.51 0.41 -10.97
C LEU A 196 -9.58 -0.70 -10.49
N ASN A 197 -9.02 -0.58 -9.29
CA ASN A 197 -8.06 -1.53 -8.72
C ASN A 197 -8.35 -1.73 -7.21
N CYS A 198 -9.60 -2.01 -6.90
CA CYS A 198 -10.15 -1.87 -5.54
C CYS A 198 -9.56 -2.81 -4.49
N ALA A 199 -8.97 -3.94 -4.88
CA ALA A 199 -8.52 -4.92 -3.91
C ALA A 199 -7.08 -4.65 -3.41
N PRO A 200 -6.85 -4.79 -2.10
CA PRO A 200 -7.65 -5.49 -1.08
C PRO A 200 -8.72 -4.66 -0.38
N GLY A 201 -9.02 -3.42 -0.78
CA GLY A 201 -10.12 -2.63 -0.23
C GLY A 201 -9.70 -1.42 0.61
N GLY A 202 -8.39 -1.18 0.77
CA GLY A 202 -7.89 -0.10 1.64
C GLY A 202 -8.34 1.29 1.18
N LYS A 203 -8.15 1.65 -0.08
CA LYS A 203 -8.58 2.93 -0.65
C LYS A 203 -10.10 2.98 -0.85
N THR A 204 -10.70 1.88 -1.35
CA THR A 204 -12.15 1.78 -1.52
C THR A 204 -12.92 2.02 -0.22
N SER A 205 -12.47 1.40 0.89
CA SER A 205 -13.06 1.64 2.21
C SER A 205 -12.83 3.06 2.72
N HIS A 206 -11.72 3.67 2.34
CA HIS A 206 -11.42 5.05 2.71
C HIS A 206 -12.37 6.04 2.00
N ILE A 207 -12.68 5.79 0.73
CA ILE A 207 -13.70 6.57 -0.01
C ILE A 207 -15.07 6.49 0.71
N CYS A 208 -15.48 5.30 1.14
CA CYS A 208 -16.71 5.13 1.94
C CYS A 208 -16.64 5.93 3.25
N GLN A 209 -15.50 5.90 3.93
CA GLN A 209 -15.27 6.64 5.17
C GLN A 209 -15.38 8.16 4.96
N LEU A 210 -14.66 8.72 3.99
CA LEU A 210 -14.63 10.16 3.71
C LEU A 210 -16.01 10.72 3.34
N THR A 211 -16.86 9.88 2.76
CA THR A 211 -18.24 10.26 2.38
C THR A 211 -19.29 9.80 3.40
N SER A 212 -18.88 9.31 4.56
CA SER A 212 -19.78 8.73 5.58
C SER A 212 -20.77 7.72 4.99
N ASN A 213 -20.30 6.86 4.07
CA ASN A 213 -21.11 5.90 3.31
C ASN A 213 -22.19 6.51 2.39
N GLN A 214 -22.12 7.80 2.08
CA GLN A 214 -23.15 8.45 1.26
C GLN A 214 -22.82 8.46 -0.23
N ALA A 215 -21.55 8.27 -0.63
CA ALA A 215 -21.21 8.04 -2.03
C ALA A 215 -21.54 6.61 -2.46
N ARG A 216 -21.92 6.42 -3.72
CA ARG A 216 -22.03 5.12 -4.36
C ARG A 216 -20.66 4.68 -4.85
N VAL A 217 -20.02 3.72 -4.18
CA VAL A 217 -18.68 3.25 -4.52
C VAL A 217 -18.74 1.95 -5.31
N ILE A 218 -18.14 1.93 -6.50
CA ILE A 218 -18.08 0.73 -7.36
C ILE A 218 -16.61 0.36 -7.53
N GLY A 219 -16.21 -0.79 -7.00
CA GLY A 219 -14.84 -1.28 -7.07
C GLY A 219 -14.69 -2.48 -8.01
N PHE A 220 -13.62 -2.47 -8.79
CA PHE A 220 -13.27 -3.56 -9.71
C PHE A 220 -11.90 -4.14 -9.38
N ASP A 221 -11.76 -5.46 -9.47
CA ASP A 221 -10.49 -6.19 -9.51
C ASP A 221 -10.71 -7.50 -10.29
N ARG A 222 -9.74 -7.91 -11.09
CA ARG A 222 -9.87 -9.15 -11.89
C ARG A 222 -9.92 -10.44 -11.05
N SER A 223 -9.40 -10.41 -9.83
CA SER A 223 -9.29 -11.60 -8.97
C SER A 223 -10.51 -11.76 -8.06
N LYS A 224 -11.28 -12.82 -8.28
CA LYS A 224 -12.41 -13.19 -7.39
C LYS A 224 -11.96 -13.36 -5.93
N GLN A 225 -10.77 -13.95 -5.70
CA GLN A 225 -10.23 -14.16 -4.35
C GLN A 225 -9.89 -12.82 -3.66
N LYS A 226 -9.30 -11.88 -4.41
CA LYS A 226 -9.01 -10.53 -3.89
C LYS A 226 -10.30 -9.76 -3.61
N ILE A 227 -11.31 -9.86 -4.47
CA ILE A 227 -12.64 -9.27 -4.24
C ILE A 227 -13.27 -9.81 -2.97
N GLN A 228 -13.15 -11.12 -2.68
CA GLN A 228 -13.68 -11.67 -1.43
C GLN A 228 -12.97 -11.08 -0.20
N LYS A 229 -11.65 -10.98 -0.23
CA LYS A 229 -10.88 -10.32 0.85
C LYS A 229 -11.25 -8.83 1.01
N ALA A 230 -11.48 -8.14 -0.10
CA ALA A 230 -11.93 -6.76 -0.07
C ALA A 230 -13.31 -6.63 0.60
N ARG A 231 -14.26 -7.54 0.32
CA ARG A 231 -15.58 -7.57 1.00
C ARG A 231 -15.44 -7.74 2.51
N GLU A 232 -14.60 -8.66 2.96
CA GLU A 232 -14.33 -8.89 4.39
C GLU A 232 -13.77 -7.63 5.05
N LEU A 233 -12.83 -6.96 4.38
CA LEU A 233 -12.29 -5.69 4.86
C LEU A 233 -13.36 -4.59 4.91
N MET A 234 -14.16 -4.43 3.86
CA MET A 234 -15.23 -3.44 3.80
C MET A 234 -16.26 -3.65 4.94
N GLN A 235 -16.65 -4.90 5.20
CA GLN A 235 -17.54 -5.26 6.31
C GLN A 235 -16.91 -4.93 7.66
N ARG A 236 -15.65 -5.33 7.89
CA ARG A 236 -14.92 -5.03 9.13
C ARG A 236 -14.85 -3.53 9.40
N LEU A 237 -14.68 -2.72 8.35
CA LEU A 237 -14.59 -1.26 8.46
C LEU A 237 -15.95 -0.55 8.49
N GLY A 238 -17.08 -1.26 8.36
CA GLY A 238 -18.42 -0.67 8.43
C GLY A 238 -18.84 0.09 7.17
N CYS A 239 -18.28 -0.26 6.02
CA CYS A 239 -18.72 0.28 4.75
C CYS A 239 -20.06 -0.33 4.33
N THR A 240 -20.99 0.47 3.76
CA THR A 240 -22.34 0.00 3.42
C THR A 240 -22.75 0.28 1.97
N ASN A 241 -22.41 1.44 1.40
CA ASN A 241 -22.84 1.83 0.07
C ASN A 241 -21.79 1.53 -1.00
N TYR A 242 -21.50 0.25 -1.20
CA TYR A 242 -20.51 -0.20 -2.17
C TYR A 242 -20.93 -1.42 -2.97
N GLN A 243 -20.33 -1.59 -4.14
CA GLN A 243 -20.44 -2.78 -4.98
C GLN A 243 -19.03 -3.18 -5.43
N LEU A 244 -18.63 -4.46 -5.16
CA LEU A 244 -17.34 -4.98 -5.62
C LEU A 244 -17.55 -6.06 -6.68
N ILE A 245 -16.90 -5.89 -7.82
CA ILE A 245 -17.11 -6.70 -9.03
C ILE A 245 -15.78 -7.31 -9.46
N ALA A 246 -15.78 -8.64 -9.67
CA ALA A 246 -14.63 -9.34 -10.25
C ALA A 246 -14.65 -9.16 -11.77
N HIS A 247 -13.83 -8.24 -12.29
CA HIS A 247 -13.77 -7.90 -13.71
C HIS A 247 -12.39 -7.28 -14.06
N ASP A 248 -11.95 -7.44 -15.30
CA ASP A 248 -10.76 -6.75 -15.78
C ASP A 248 -11.09 -5.28 -16.06
N SER A 249 -10.60 -4.41 -15.20
CA SER A 249 -10.99 -3.00 -15.18
C SER A 249 -10.60 -2.22 -16.43
N ARG A 250 -9.70 -2.73 -17.24
CA ARG A 250 -9.31 -2.12 -18.52
C ARG A 250 -10.48 -2.10 -19.53
N TYR A 251 -11.44 -3.00 -19.35
CA TYR A 251 -12.60 -3.18 -20.25
C TYR A 251 -13.93 -2.73 -19.64
N VAL A 252 -13.94 -2.23 -18.39
CA VAL A 252 -15.16 -1.81 -17.70
C VAL A 252 -15.98 -0.79 -18.49
N HIS A 253 -15.32 0.13 -19.18
CA HIS A 253 -15.97 1.14 -20.01
C HIS A 253 -16.70 0.58 -21.24
N LEU A 254 -16.36 -0.65 -21.66
CA LEU A 254 -17.02 -1.34 -22.76
C LEU A 254 -18.19 -2.21 -22.26
N ASP A 255 -18.03 -2.82 -21.07
CA ASP A 255 -18.95 -3.83 -20.56
C ASP A 255 -20.01 -3.27 -19.60
N TYR A 256 -19.79 -2.07 -19.06
CA TYR A 256 -20.69 -1.44 -18.09
C TYR A 256 -21.03 -0.01 -18.48
N ASN A 257 -22.32 0.30 -18.48
CA ASN A 257 -22.79 1.70 -18.68
C ASN A 257 -22.71 2.48 -17.37
N ILE A 258 -21.49 2.87 -16.98
CA ILE A 258 -21.22 3.64 -15.75
C ILE A 258 -20.66 5.00 -16.15
N LYS A 259 -21.17 6.05 -15.52
CA LYS A 259 -20.58 7.40 -15.54
C LYS A 259 -20.30 7.84 -14.11
N ALA A 260 -19.03 8.03 -13.80
CA ALA A 260 -18.52 8.35 -12.48
C ALA A 260 -18.23 9.85 -12.33
N ASP A 261 -18.51 10.39 -11.16
CA ASP A 261 -18.06 11.74 -10.79
C ASP A 261 -16.56 11.73 -10.51
N ARG A 262 -16.08 10.61 -9.93
CA ARG A 262 -14.66 10.41 -9.63
C ARG A 262 -14.21 8.99 -9.97
N VAL A 263 -12.97 8.87 -10.42
CA VAL A 263 -12.34 7.57 -10.71
C VAL A 263 -10.99 7.50 -10.02
N LEU A 264 -10.77 6.45 -9.24
CA LEU A 264 -9.47 6.10 -8.67
C LEU A 264 -8.80 5.05 -9.55
N VAL A 265 -7.55 5.30 -9.89
CA VAL A 265 -6.67 4.40 -10.65
C VAL A 265 -5.42 4.15 -9.81
N ASP A 266 -5.39 3.01 -9.12
CA ASP A 266 -4.26 2.56 -8.28
C ASP A 266 -3.78 1.18 -8.80
N PRO A 267 -3.20 1.16 -10.01
CA PRO A 267 -2.95 -0.06 -10.75
C PRO A 267 -1.75 -0.84 -10.19
N PRO A 268 -1.61 -2.11 -10.55
CA PRO A 268 -0.38 -2.85 -10.28
C PRO A 268 0.84 -2.09 -10.80
N CYS A 269 1.87 -2.03 -9.97
CA CYS A 269 3.14 -1.36 -10.26
C CYS A 269 4.31 -2.22 -9.76
N THR A 270 5.55 -1.77 -10.01
CA THR A 270 6.75 -2.47 -9.51
C THR A 270 6.89 -2.43 -8.00
N ALA A 271 6.13 -1.60 -7.30
CA ALA A 271 6.17 -1.42 -5.85
C ALA A 271 7.58 -1.09 -5.30
N LEU A 272 8.41 -0.45 -6.12
CA LEU A 272 9.77 -0.05 -5.72
C LEU A 272 9.78 0.95 -4.57
N GLY A 273 8.71 1.71 -4.39
CA GLY A 273 8.57 2.69 -3.32
C GLY A 273 8.21 2.11 -1.95
N ILE A 274 7.79 0.84 -1.86
CA ILE A 274 7.49 0.21 -0.58
C ILE A 274 8.79 -0.04 0.18
N VAL A 275 8.88 0.45 1.41
CA VAL A 275 10.05 0.30 2.29
C VAL A 275 9.63 -0.33 3.63
N PRO A 276 10.53 -1.00 4.34
CA PRO A 276 11.91 -1.31 3.98
C PRO A 276 11.99 -2.54 3.06
N LYS A 277 12.88 -2.47 2.07
CA LYS A 277 13.19 -3.62 1.21
C LYS A 277 14.37 -4.42 1.75
N LEU A 278 14.31 -5.72 1.59
CA LEU A 278 15.45 -6.61 1.84
C LEU A 278 16.32 -6.78 0.59
N ALA A 279 15.70 -6.75 -0.59
CA ALA A 279 16.38 -6.79 -1.88
C ALA A 279 15.59 -6.04 -2.96
N ILE A 280 16.29 -5.52 -3.98
CA ILE A 280 15.68 -4.95 -5.19
C ILE A 280 15.91 -5.93 -6.34
N GLU A 281 14.88 -6.70 -6.68
CA GLU A 281 14.92 -7.72 -7.74
C GLU A 281 14.21 -7.26 -9.03
N THR A 282 13.64 -6.06 -8.99
CA THR A 282 12.95 -5.46 -10.13
C THR A 282 13.91 -5.23 -11.28
N ARG A 283 13.49 -5.58 -12.49
CA ARG A 283 14.25 -5.37 -13.72
C ARG A 283 13.62 -4.23 -14.52
N ALA A 284 14.42 -3.51 -15.30
CA ALA A 284 13.95 -2.41 -16.14
C ALA A 284 12.78 -2.82 -17.04
N ARG A 285 12.83 -3.97 -17.69
CA ARG A 285 11.73 -4.49 -18.54
C ARG A 285 10.41 -4.68 -17.78
N THR A 286 10.46 -4.93 -16.45
CA THR A 286 9.25 -5.05 -15.62
C THR A 286 8.62 -3.68 -15.41
N VAL A 287 9.46 -2.64 -15.28
CA VAL A 287 9.02 -1.23 -15.19
C VAL A 287 8.27 -0.83 -16.46
N ASP A 288 8.86 -1.10 -17.64
CA ASP A 288 8.24 -0.78 -18.93
C ASP A 288 6.88 -1.47 -19.10
N GLY A 289 6.82 -2.78 -18.80
CA GLY A 289 5.57 -3.54 -18.87
C GLY A 289 4.51 -3.07 -17.88
N SER A 290 4.92 -2.58 -16.69
CA SER A 290 4.01 -2.01 -15.71
C SER A 290 3.44 -0.67 -16.19
N ALA A 291 4.28 0.21 -16.72
CA ALA A 291 3.87 1.50 -17.28
C ALA A 291 2.86 1.34 -18.43
N ASP A 292 3.11 0.41 -19.37
CA ASP A 292 2.18 0.10 -20.46
C ASP A 292 0.83 -0.44 -19.95
N TYR A 293 0.88 -1.23 -18.88
CA TYR A 293 -0.33 -1.75 -18.25
C TYR A 293 -1.13 -0.65 -17.55
N GLN A 294 -0.44 0.29 -16.89
CA GLN A 294 -1.04 1.43 -16.19
C GLN A 294 -1.75 2.41 -17.13
N ARG A 295 -1.18 2.67 -18.32
CA ARG A 295 -1.80 3.49 -19.36
C ARG A 295 -3.17 2.95 -19.78
N GLN A 296 -3.35 1.63 -19.81
CA GLN A 296 -4.63 1.00 -20.16
C GLN A 296 -5.72 1.28 -19.11
N PHE A 297 -5.38 1.32 -17.83
CA PHE A 297 -6.34 1.69 -16.77
C PHE A 297 -6.73 3.17 -16.86
N LEU A 298 -5.77 4.06 -17.10
CA LEU A 298 -6.08 5.48 -17.30
C LEU A 298 -6.95 5.71 -18.55
N SER A 299 -6.70 4.99 -19.64
CA SER A 299 -7.58 5.01 -20.82
C SER A 299 -9.01 4.58 -20.44
N ALA A 300 -9.19 3.48 -19.71
CA ALA A 300 -10.51 3.07 -19.22
C ALA A 300 -11.15 4.14 -18.32
N ALA A 301 -10.39 4.72 -17.39
CA ALA A 301 -10.86 5.77 -16.49
C ALA A 301 -11.36 7.00 -17.25
N SER A 302 -10.66 7.43 -18.31
CA SER A 302 -11.04 8.57 -19.13
C SER A 302 -12.39 8.40 -19.82
N HIS A 303 -12.82 7.17 -20.12
CA HIS A 303 -14.12 6.87 -20.68
C HIS A 303 -15.24 6.79 -19.62
N LEU A 304 -14.90 6.44 -18.39
CA LEU A 304 -15.86 6.28 -17.29
C LEU A 304 -16.18 7.59 -16.61
N VAL A 305 -15.22 8.48 -16.47
CA VAL A 305 -15.40 9.75 -15.78
C VAL A 305 -16.31 10.67 -16.60
N LYS A 306 -17.17 11.41 -15.91
CA LYS A 306 -18.02 12.47 -16.51
C LYS A 306 -17.15 13.65 -16.98
N LYS A 307 -17.71 14.49 -17.82
CA LYS A 307 -17.15 15.83 -18.08
C LYS A 307 -17.02 16.58 -16.75
N ASP A 308 -15.94 17.33 -16.56
CA ASP A 308 -15.55 18.02 -15.32
C ASP A 308 -15.34 17.10 -14.11
N GLY A 309 -15.38 15.79 -14.31
CA GLY A 309 -15.11 14.78 -13.28
C GLY A 309 -13.63 14.57 -13.04
N THR A 310 -13.30 14.00 -11.87
CA THR A 310 -11.93 13.85 -11.38
C THR A 310 -11.40 12.42 -11.57
N ILE A 311 -10.15 12.30 -12.01
CA ILE A 311 -9.39 11.04 -11.96
C ILE A 311 -8.19 11.27 -11.05
N VAL A 312 -7.93 10.32 -10.13
CA VAL A 312 -6.66 10.26 -9.40
C VAL A 312 -5.93 8.99 -9.78
N TYR A 313 -4.71 9.17 -10.26
CA TYR A 313 -3.75 8.11 -10.54
C TYR A 313 -2.76 8.03 -9.38
N SER A 314 -2.47 6.83 -8.89
CA SER A 314 -1.48 6.64 -7.82
C SER A 314 -0.73 5.33 -7.97
N VAL A 315 0.57 5.33 -7.64
CA VAL A 315 1.44 4.14 -7.67
C VAL A 315 2.47 4.18 -6.54
N CYS A 316 2.75 3.02 -5.95
CA CYS A 316 3.77 2.88 -4.89
C CYS A 316 5.15 2.57 -5.47
N THR A 317 5.61 3.38 -6.43
CA THR A 317 6.90 3.24 -7.10
C THR A 317 7.65 4.57 -7.19
N ILE A 318 8.86 4.54 -7.74
CA ILE A 318 9.77 5.69 -7.83
C ILE A 318 10.34 5.91 -9.23
N THR A 319 9.97 5.09 -10.20
CA THR A 319 10.46 5.17 -11.58
C THR A 319 9.69 6.24 -12.35
N GLU A 320 10.36 6.97 -13.23
CA GLU A 320 9.76 8.01 -14.06
C GLU A 320 8.76 7.39 -15.05
N GLU A 321 9.08 6.21 -15.59
CA GLU A 321 8.27 5.49 -16.55
C GLU A 321 6.87 5.10 -16.03
N GLU A 322 6.77 4.75 -14.73
CA GLU A 322 5.49 4.43 -14.08
C GLU A 322 4.81 5.66 -13.47
N CYS A 323 5.47 6.79 -13.45
CA CYS A 323 5.02 8.04 -12.82
C CYS A 323 4.74 9.11 -13.89
N GLU A 324 5.72 9.94 -14.18
CA GLU A 324 5.56 11.11 -15.05
C GLU A 324 5.27 10.74 -16.52
N ASP A 325 5.88 9.68 -17.05
CA ASP A 325 5.60 9.23 -18.44
C ASP A 325 4.15 8.75 -18.62
N VAL A 326 3.54 8.18 -17.57
CA VAL A 326 2.12 7.81 -17.56
C VAL A 326 1.24 9.06 -17.49
N VAL A 327 1.66 10.09 -16.75
CA VAL A 327 0.98 11.40 -16.74
C VAL A 327 1.06 12.05 -18.11
N GLU A 328 2.23 12.08 -18.73
CA GLU A 328 2.42 12.65 -20.06
C GLU A 328 1.51 11.98 -21.11
N PHE A 329 1.39 10.66 -21.06
CA PHE A 329 0.44 9.91 -21.88
C PHE A 329 -1.01 10.39 -21.63
N ALA A 330 -1.41 10.57 -20.38
CA ALA A 330 -2.76 11.00 -20.05
C ALA A 330 -3.07 12.40 -20.59
N LEU A 331 -2.11 13.32 -20.55
CA LEU A 331 -2.25 14.67 -21.08
C LEU A 331 -2.31 14.68 -22.62
N LYS A 332 -1.42 13.93 -23.31
CA LYS A 332 -1.29 13.95 -24.75
C LYS A 332 -2.34 13.13 -25.47
N GLU A 333 -2.61 11.92 -24.98
CA GLU A 333 -3.43 10.94 -25.70
C GLU A 333 -4.88 10.88 -25.20
N LEU A 334 -5.14 11.24 -23.93
CA LEU A 334 -6.48 11.13 -23.34
C LEU A 334 -7.16 12.50 -23.17
N GLY A 335 -6.47 13.61 -23.46
CA GLY A 335 -7.01 14.95 -23.31
C GLY A 335 -7.38 15.33 -21.87
N LEU A 336 -6.76 14.65 -20.89
CA LEU A 336 -6.91 15.00 -19.48
C LEU A 336 -6.07 16.22 -19.15
N VAL A 337 -6.46 16.97 -18.12
CA VAL A 337 -5.73 18.14 -17.64
C VAL A 337 -5.34 17.93 -16.19
N LEU A 338 -4.08 18.19 -15.84
CA LEU A 338 -3.62 18.15 -14.45
C LEU A 338 -4.37 19.22 -13.63
N ASP A 339 -4.69 18.85 -12.40
CA ASP A 339 -5.37 19.70 -11.44
C ASP A 339 -4.59 19.76 -10.11
N GLN A 340 -4.79 20.84 -9.37
CA GLN A 340 -4.15 21.03 -8.07
C GLN A 340 -4.57 19.94 -7.10
N GLN A 341 -3.61 19.48 -6.32
CA GLN A 341 -3.82 18.49 -5.28
C GLN A 341 -3.87 19.15 -3.90
N VAL A 342 -4.91 18.85 -3.15
CA VAL A 342 -5.08 19.33 -1.77
C VAL A 342 -5.51 18.14 -0.91
N PRO A 343 -4.77 17.82 0.16
CA PRO A 343 -3.51 18.41 0.64
C PRO A 343 -2.31 18.08 -0.26
N PHE A 344 -1.26 18.88 -0.17
CA PHE A 344 0.02 18.66 -0.84
C PHE A 344 1.10 18.40 0.25
N LEU A 345 1.55 17.15 0.40
CA LEU A 345 2.39 16.70 1.52
C LEU A 345 3.77 16.17 1.10
N ALA A 346 4.04 16.13 -0.20
CA ALA A 346 5.25 15.56 -0.76
C ALA A 346 6.06 16.62 -1.55
N GLU A 347 7.13 16.19 -2.20
CA GLU A 347 7.78 17.03 -3.20
C GLU A 347 6.91 17.10 -4.48
N ALA A 348 7.05 18.18 -5.24
CA ALA A 348 6.51 18.24 -6.59
C ALA A 348 7.20 17.20 -7.48
N GLY A 349 6.42 16.56 -8.35
CA GLY A 349 6.97 15.68 -9.38
C GLY A 349 7.74 16.44 -10.44
N PHE A 350 8.22 15.71 -11.43
CA PHE A 350 9.04 16.29 -12.52
C PHE A 350 8.18 16.80 -13.68
N ASP A 351 6.85 16.82 -13.52
CA ASP A 351 5.93 17.40 -14.48
C ASP A 351 6.16 18.93 -14.63
N ARG A 352 5.87 19.45 -15.82
CA ARG A 352 6.16 20.85 -16.17
C ARG A 352 5.51 21.85 -15.22
N ASP A 353 4.30 21.57 -14.76
CA ASP A 353 3.49 22.50 -13.97
C ASP A 353 3.62 22.24 -12.45
N HIS A 354 4.42 21.24 -12.03
CA HIS A 354 4.64 20.84 -10.64
C HIS A 354 3.34 20.56 -9.87
N LEU A 355 2.37 19.97 -10.54
CA LEU A 355 1.05 19.65 -9.98
C LEU A 355 0.95 18.21 -9.45
N THR A 356 1.91 17.33 -9.80
CA THR A 356 1.96 15.98 -9.25
C THR A 356 2.69 15.94 -7.91
N GLN A 357 2.40 14.94 -7.07
CA GLN A 357 3.09 14.72 -5.79
C GLN A 357 3.96 13.47 -5.87
N ARG A 358 5.22 13.61 -5.43
CA ARG A 358 6.20 12.54 -5.39
C ARG A 358 6.78 12.38 -3.99
N PHE A 359 6.46 11.26 -3.35
CA PHE A 359 7.12 10.84 -2.13
C PHE A 359 8.42 10.13 -2.50
N ASN A 360 9.53 10.59 -1.96
CA ASN A 360 10.86 10.03 -2.23
C ASN A 360 11.40 9.36 -0.97
N PRO A 361 11.95 8.13 -1.05
CA PRO A 361 12.37 7.36 0.12
C PRO A 361 13.36 8.09 1.02
N ASP A 362 14.27 8.89 0.44
CA ASP A 362 15.30 9.62 1.18
C ASP A 362 14.77 10.84 1.97
N ILE A 363 13.54 11.24 1.74
CA ILE A 363 12.89 12.38 2.43
C ILE A 363 11.67 11.91 3.22
N HIS A 364 10.83 11.06 2.60
CA HIS A 364 9.52 10.70 3.13
C HIS A 364 9.47 9.26 3.66
N GLU A 365 10.60 8.55 3.70
CA GLU A 365 10.72 7.16 4.16
C GLU A 365 9.79 6.17 3.41
N THR A 366 9.29 6.57 2.26
CA THR A 366 8.47 5.78 1.34
C THR A 366 8.55 6.39 -0.05
N GLY A 367 8.42 5.56 -1.08
CA GLY A 367 8.28 6.01 -2.45
C GLY A 367 6.82 5.88 -2.91
N TYR A 368 6.28 6.96 -3.45
CA TYR A 368 4.92 6.97 -3.96
C TYR A 368 4.73 8.14 -4.92
N PHE A 369 3.83 7.98 -5.86
CA PHE A 369 3.50 9.02 -6.81
C PHE A 369 1.98 9.16 -6.95
N MET A 370 1.49 10.38 -7.13
CA MET A 370 0.09 10.63 -7.42
C MET A 370 -0.09 11.85 -8.34
N ALA A 371 -1.08 11.73 -9.21
CA ALA A 371 -1.53 12.78 -10.11
C ALA A 371 -3.06 12.90 -10.07
N ARG A 372 -3.55 14.12 -10.05
CA ARG A 372 -4.99 14.44 -10.14
C ARG A 372 -5.27 15.06 -11.50
N PHE A 373 -6.31 14.59 -12.16
CA PHE A 373 -6.75 15.07 -13.45
C PHE A 373 -8.23 15.48 -13.42
N ILE A 374 -8.56 16.44 -14.27
CA ILE A 374 -9.93 16.79 -14.64
C ILE A 374 -10.14 16.41 -16.10
N LYS A 375 -11.32 15.90 -16.43
CA LYS A 375 -11.75 15.64 -17.80
C LYS A 375 -12.49 16.86 -18.36
N ASN A 376 -11.95 17.44 -19.44
CA ASN A 376 -12.60 18.54 -20.16
C ASN A 376 -13.82 18.08 -20.98
#